data_da2f1ca964615283fdb264ec6557abd5
#
_entry.id   da2f1ca964615283fdb264ec6557abd5
#
_cell.length_a   1.000
_cell.length_b   1.000
_cell.length_c   1.000
_cell.angle_alpha   90.00
_cell.angle_beta   90.00
_cell.angle_gamma   90.00
#
_symmetry.space_group_name_H-M   'P 1'
#
loop_
_entity.id
_entity.type
_entity.pdbx_description
1 polymer ?
#
loop_
_entity_poly.entity_id
_entity_poly.type
_entity_poly.pdbx_seq_one_letter_code
_entity_poly.pdbx_strand_id
1 'polypeptide(L)'
;MHELPILRSIVGVALRHADEAGASRVLAVYVKVGELRGLDAAWVQSYFDFVTEGTPAAGASLRLKESKALFRCRSCGAAFPPGPPAAGDPSCPRCAAKQIELVYGDELVVESIDVI
;
A
#
# COMPACT_ATOMS: atom_id res chain seq x y z
N MET A 1 -8.64 0.71 13.13
CA MET A 1 -8.93 1.12 11.78
C MET A 1 -7.73 1.75 11.13
N HIS A 2 -6.97 0.93 10.42
CA HIS A 2 -5.71 1.36 9.84
C HIS A 2 -5.85 1.93 8.44
N GLU A 3 -6.98 1.63 7.77
CA GLU A 3 -7.19 2.01 6.38
C GLU A 3 -7.45 3.50 6.20
N LEU A 4 -8.21 4.12 7.10
CA LEU A 4 -8.60 5.53 6.92
C LEU A 4 -7.42 6.49 6.92
N PRO A 5 -6.45 6.43 7.84
CA PRO A 5 -5.28 7.30 7.77
C PRO A 5 -4.45 7.09 6.50
N ILE A 6 -4.32 5.84 6.06
CA ILE A 6 -3.59 5.52 4.83
C ILE A 6 -4.31 6.13 3.62
N LEU A 7 -5.64 5.96 3.56
CA LEU A 7 -6.44 6.50 2.45
C LEU A 7 -6.42 8.02 2.42
N ARG A 8 -6.48 8.67 3.58
CA ARG A 8 -6.37 10.13 3.65
C ARG A 8 -5.02 10.61 3.13
N SER A 9 -3.95 9.88 3.43
CA SER A 9 -2.63 10.18 2.92
C SER A 9 -2.58 10.05 1.40
N ILE A 10 -3.16 8.98 0.85
CA ILE A 10 -3.25 8.76 -0.60
C ILE A 10 -4.02 9.90 -1.27
N VAL A 11 -5.18 10.25 -0.73
CA VAL A 11 -6.00 11.34 -1.26
C VAL A 11 -5.25 12.67 -1.23
N GLY A 12 -4.55 12.97 -0.14
CA GLY A 12 -3.76 14.19 -0.03
C GLY A 12 -2.69 14.28 -1.11
N VAL A 13 -1.98 13.19 -1.37
CA VAL A 13 -0.96 13.15 -2.43
C VAL A 13 -1.60 13.32 -3.81
N ALA A 14 -2.69 12.62 -4.07
CA ALA A 14 -3.39 12.70 -5.35
C ALA A 14 -3.91 14.10 -5.63
N LEU A 15 -4.52 14.73 -4.64
CA LEU A 15 -5.08 16.09 -4.80
C LEU A 15 -3.98 17.12 -5.01
N ARG A 16 -2.84 17.00 -4.34
CA ARG A 16 -1.71 17.89 -4.54
C ARG A 16 -1.17 17.79 -5.95
N HIS A 17 -1.00 16.58 -6.48
CA HIS A 17 -0.53 16.38 -7.85
C HIS A 17 -1.53 16.86 -8.89
N ALA A 18 -2.83 16.66 -8.65
CA ALA A 18 -3.89 17.18 -9.53
C ALA A 18 -3.86 18.70 -9.57
N ASP A 19 -3.71 19.35 -8.43
CA ASP A 19 -3.63 20.80 -8.34
C ASP A 19 -2.39 21.34 -9.08
N GLU A 20 -1.23 20.71 -8.89
CA GLU A 20 0.00 21.08 -9.58
C GLU A 20 -0.14 20.94 -11.12
N ALA A 21 -0.92 19.97 -11.56
CA ALA A 21 -1.18 19.75 -12.99
C ALA A 21 -2.28 20.63 -13.56
N GLY A 22 -2.92 21.46 -12.75
CA GLY A 22 -4.04 22.31 -13.17
C GLY A 22 -5.29 21.52 -13.50
N ALA A 23 -5.42 20.31 -12.96
CA ALA A 23 -6.56 19.45 -13.23
C ALA A 23 -7.77 19.86 -12.37
N SER A 24 -8.97 19.67 -12.91
CA SER A 24 -10.21 19.98 -12.19
C SER A 24 -10.75 18.78 -11.44
N ARG A 25 -10.45 17.55 -11.89
CA ARG A 25 -10.94 16.31 -11.27
C ARG A 25 -9.92 15.20 -11.38
N VAL A 26 -9.96 14.33 -10.37
CA VAL A 26 -9.21 13.05 -10.38
C VAL A 26 -10.17 11.94 -10.76
N LEU A 27 -9.83 11.15 -11.77
CA LEU A 27 -10.67 10.05 -12.26
C LEU A 27 -10.23 8.71 -11.68
N ALA A 28 -8.93 8.51 -11.47
CA ALA A 28 -8.40 7.29 -10.89
C ALA A 28 -7.09 7.58 -10.18
N VAL A 29 -6.80 6.78 -9.16
CA VAL A 29 -5.54 6.85 -8.42
C VAL A 29 -4.92 5.45 -8.42
N TYR A 30 -3.69 5.34 -8.88
CA TYR A 30 -2.98 4.08 -8.96
C TYR A 30 -1.94 4.02 -7.84
N VAL A 31 -2.08 3.01 -6.97
CA VAL A 31 -1.26 2.91 -5.76
C VAL A 31 -0.59 1.55 -5.71
N LYS A 32 0.72 1.55 -5.45
CA LYS A 32 1.46 0.36 -5.10
C LYS A 32 1.48 0.24 -3.57
N VAL A 33 0.97 -0.87 -3.05
CA VAL A 33 0.89 -1.11 -1.61
C VAL A 33 1.53 -2.45 -1.27
N GLY A 34 2.41 -2.44 -0.27
CA GLY A 34 3.07 -3.66 0.19
C GLY A 34 2.08 -4.58 0.92
N GLU A 35 2.24 -5.90 0.74
CA GLU A 35 1.33 -6.87 1.37
C GLU A 35 1.32 -6.75 2.90
N LEU A 36 2.42 -6.28 3.51
CA LEU A 36 2.49 -6.13 4.96
C LEU A 36 1.69 -4.93 5.49
N ARG A 37 1.20 -4.05 4.60
CA ARG A 37 0.29 -2.97 5.00
C ARG A 37 -1.09 -3.48 5.38
N GLY A 38 -1.48 -4.66 4.89
CA GLY A 38 -2.73 -5.29 5.28
C GLY A 38 -3.99 -4.55 4.83
N LEU A 39 -3.94 -3.85 3.70
CA LEU A 39 -5.14 -3.20 3.18
C LEU A 39 -6.11 -4.25 2.63
N ASP A 40 -7.36 -4.19 3.07
CA ASP A 40 -8.40 -5.09 2.62
C ASP A 40 -9.03 -4.54 1.33
N ALA A 41 -8.68 -5.15 0.21
CA ALA A 41 -9.15 -4.71 -1.11
C ALA A 41 -10.68 -4.74 -1.24
N ALA A 42 -11.37 -5.59 -0.46
CA ALA A 42 -12.83 -5.67 -0.50
C ALA A 42 -13.50 -4.40 0.05
N TRP A 43 -12.86 -3.71 0.98
CA TRP A 43 -13.43 -2.55 1.65
C TRP A 43 -12.79 -1.22 1.27
N VAL A 44 -11.61 -1.27 0.68
CA VAL A 44 -10.80 -0.07 0.50
C VAL A 44 -11.46 0.96 -0.40
N GLN A 45 -12.17 0.53 -1.45
CA GLN A 45 -12.87 1.47 -2.34
C GLN A 45 -13.98 2.21 -1.61
N SER A 46 -14.72 1.52 -0.73
CA SER A 46 -15.77 2.16 0.07
C SER A 46 -15.22 3.23 0.99
N TYR A 47 -14.10 2.95 1.65
CA TYR A 47 -13.44 3.94 2.49
C TYR A 47 -12.88 5.09 1.66
N PHE A 48 -12.35 4.80 0.50
CA PHE A 48 -11.86 5.82 -0.41
C PHE A 48 -12.98 6.75 -0.87
N ASP A 49 -14.13 6.18 -1.21
CA ASP A 49 -15.31 6.95 -1.59
C ASP A 49 -15.74 7.88 -0.45
N PHE A 50 -15.68 7.40 0.78
CA PHE A 50 -16.03 8.19 1.95
C PHE A 50 -15.05 9.35 2.16
N VAL A 51 -13.74 9.11 2.10
CA VAL A 51 -12.75 10.15 2.39
C VAL A 51 -12.60 11.16 1.25
N THR A 52 -13.09 10.85 0.05
CA THR A 52 -13.02 11.77 -1.09
C THR A 52 -14.29 12.62 -1.27
N GLU A 53 -15.32 12.39 -0.47
CA GLU A 53 -16.56 13.18 -0.54
C GLU A 53 -16.25 14.67 -0.43
N GLY A 54 -16.84 15.46 -1.33
CA GLY A 54 -16.64 16.91 -1.35
C GLY A 54 -15.28 17.36 -1.89
N THR A 55 -14.49 16.47 -2.47
CA THR A 55 -13.18 16.80 -3.05
C THR A 55 -13.20 16.58 -4.57
N PRO A 56 -12.19 17.12 -5.30
CA PRO A 56 -12.05 16.81 -6.72
C PRO A 56 -11.81 15.33 -7.04
N ALA A 57 -11.52 14.49 -6.03
CA ALA A 57 -11.33 13.05 -6.20
C ALA A 57 -12.62 12.25 -5.94
N ALA A 58 -13.75 12.92 -5.66
CA ALA A 58 -15.02 12.23 -5.46
C ALA A 58 -15.40 11.45 -6.73
N GLY A 59 -15.77 10.18 -6.55
CA GLY A 59 -16.10 9.29 -7.68
C GLY A 59 -14.89 8.66 -8.37
N ALA A 60 -13.67 8.98 -7.95
CA ALA A 60 -12.46 8.37 -8.52
C ALA A 60 -12.37 6.88 -8.19
N SER A 61 -11.72 6.12 -9.08
CA SER A 61 -11.41 4.72 -8.83
C SER A 61 -10.05 4.60 -8.13
N LEU A 62 -9.99 3.80 -7.08
CA LEU A 62 -8.73 3.46 -6.44
C LEU A 62 -8.24 2.12 -7.00
N ARG A 63 -7.08 2.13 -7.63
CA ARG A 63 -6.48 0.95 -8.24
C ARG A 63 -5.25 0.54 -7.44
N LEU A 64 -5.34 -0.60 -6.75
CA LEU A 64 -4.26 -1.11 -5.93
C LEU A 64 -3.46 -2.17 -6.66
N LYS A 65 -2.14 -2.07 -6.56
CA LYS A 65 -1.21 -3.08 -7.01
C LYS A 65 -0.43 -3.55 -5.78
N GLU A 66 -0.60 -4.80 -5.41
CA GLU A 66 0.08 -5.34 -4.25
C GLU A 66 1.51 -5.73 -4.57
N SER A 67 2.42 -5.29 -3.70
CA SER A 67 3.82 -5.69 -3.73
C SER A 67 4.01 -6.81 -2.72
N LYS A 68 4.45 -7.99 -3.16
CA LYS A 68 4.69 -9.13 -2.26
C LYS A 68 5.86 -8.83 -1.35
N ALA A 69 5.77 -9.26 -0.10
CA ALA A 69 6.85 -9.05 0.86
C ALA A 69 7.97 -10.06 0.65
N LEU A 70 9.18 -9.62 0.90
CA LEU A 70 10.37 -10.46 0.87
C LEU A 70 11.25 -10.10 2.05
N PHE A 71 11.63 -11.13 2.81
CA PHE A 71 12.61 -11.03 3.90
C PHE A 71 13.96 -11.60 3.47
N ARG A 72 14.99 -11.18 4.16
CA ARG A 72 16.34 -11.74 4.01
C ARG A 72 16.92 -12.05 5.38
N CYS A 73 17.51 -13.23 5.51
CA CYS A 73 18.22 -13.60 6.72
C CYS A 73 19.59 -12.93 6.76
N ARG A 74 19.90 -12.25 7.86
CA ARG A 74 21.20 -11.60 8.03
C ARG A 74 22.31 -12.60 8.36
N SER A 75 21.94 -13.80 8.84
CA SER A 75 22.93 -14.84 9.18
C SER A 75 23.37 -15.65 7.97
N CYS A 76 22.43 -16.15 7.16
CA CYS A 76 22.76 -17.02 6.02
C CYS A 76 22.53 -16.41 4.66
N GLY A 77 21.92 -15.23 4.58
CA GLY A 77 21.64 -14.54 3.32
C GLY A 77 20.46 -15.06 2.53
N ALA A 78 19.72 -16.06 3.04
CA ALA A 78 18.57 -16.62 2.35
C ALA A 78 17.44 -15.58 2.27
N ALA A 79 16.80 -15.48 1.11
CA ALA A 79 15.60 -14.67 0.92
C ALA A 79 14.37 -15.57 0.98
N PHE A 80 13.29 -15.10 1.61
CA PHE A 80 12.10 -15.91 1.78
C PHE A 80 10.85 -15.01 1.95
N PRO A 81 9.66 -15.51 1.54
CA PRO A 81 8.42 -14.77 1.77
C PRO A 81 7.99 -14.86 3.23
N PRO A 82 7.05 -14.02 3.69
CA PRO A 82 6.48 -14.14 5.02
C PRO A 82 5.83 -15.51 5.20
N GLY A 83 5.92 -16.04 6.42
CA GLY A 83 5.24 -17.28 6.77
C GLY A 83 3.75 -17.07 7.03
N PRO A 84 3.01 -18.16 7.31
CA PRO A 84 1.60 -18.06 7.67
C PRO A 84 1.41 -17.19 8.92
N PRO A 85 0.29 -16.45 9.04
CA PRO A 85 0.07 -15.60 10.21
C PRO A 85 0.11 -16.35 11.54
N ALA A 86 -0.22 -17.65 11.54
CA ALA A 86 -0.22 -18.47 12.75
C ALA A 86 1.17 -18.99 13.15
N ALA A 87 2.20 -18.70 12.36
CA ALA A 87 3.54 -19.25 12.60
C ALA A 87 4.33 -18.55 13.72
N GLY A 88 3.76 -17.48 14.32
CA GLY A 88 4.43 -16.72 15.36
C GLY A 88 5.49 -15.77 14.81
N ASP A 89 6.53 -15.50 15.60
CA ASP A 89 7.60 -14.59 15.19
C ASP A 89 8.32 -15.10 13.94
N PRO A 90 8.61 -14.24 12.97
CA PRO A 90 9.29 -14.67 11.77
C PRO A 90 10.72 -15.12 12.06
N SER A 91 11.13 -16.18 11.42
CA SER A 91 12.49 -16.70 11.48
C SER A 91 12.87 -17.27 10.12
N CYS A 92 14.18 -17.39 9.89
CA CYS A 92 14.67 -17.93 8.63
C CYS A 92 14.29 -19.42 8.49
N PRO A 93 13.59 -19.81 7.42
CA PRO A 93 13.23 -21.21 7.21
C PRO A 93 14.43 -22.11 6.93
N ARG A 94 15.59 -21.54 6.60
CA ARG A 94 16.79 -22.30 6.27
C ARG A 94 17.69 -22.56 7.48
N CYS A 95 17.89 -21.52 8.34
CA CYS A 95 18.81 -21.63 9.49
C CYS A 95 18.16 -21.31 10.83
N ALA A 96 16.87 -21.01 10.85
CA ALA A 96 16.09 -20.69 12.05
C ALA A 96 16.55 -19.43 12.79
N ALA A 97 17.45 -18.63 12.23
CA ALA A 97 17.87 -17.37 12.83
C ALA A 97 16.71 -16.37 12.86
N LYS A 98 16.69 -15.52 13.87
CA LYS A 98 15.68 -14.46 14.01
C LYS A 98 16.17 -13.10 13.52
N GLN A 99 17.42 -13.00 13.11
CA GLN A 99 18.00 -11.79 12.54
C GLN A 99 17.62 -11.69 11.07
N ILE A 100 16.40 -11.23 10.82
CA ILE A 100 15.87 -11.07 9.48
C ILE A 100 15.58 -9.59 9.21
N GLU A 101 15.64 -9.21 7.93
CA GLU A 101 15.31 -7.86 7.50
C GLU A 101 14.27 -7.91 6.40
N LEU A 102 13.44 -6.89 6.34
CA LEU A 102 12.47 -6.72 5.26
C LEU A 102 13.18 -6.08 4.08
N VAL A 103 13.14 -6.76 2.92
CA VAL A 103 13.71 -6.20 1.69
C VAL A 103 12.69 -5.30 1.00
N TYR A 104 11.45 -5.78 0.85
CA TYR A 104 10.33 -4.98 0.35
C TYR A 104 9.01 -5.62 0.79
N GLY A 105 7.90 -4.90 0.64
CA GLY A 105 6.56 -5.38 0.98
C GLY A 105 5.81 -4.49 1.97
N ASP A 106 6.36 -3.33 2.32
CA ASP A 106 5.69 -2.35 3.16
C ASP A 106 5.50 -1.00 2.45
N GLU A 107 5.69 -0.97 1.14
CA GLU A 107 5.59 0.25 0.35
C GLU A 107 4.18 0.80 0.35
N LEU A 108 4.09 2.11 0.21
CA LEU A 108 2.84 2.82 -0.04
C LEU A 108 3.16 3.99 -0.95
N VAL A 109 2.91 3.83 -2.24
CA VAL A 109 3.31 4.81 -3.25
C VAL A 109 2.15 5.08 -4.20
N VAL A 110 1.80 6.34 -4.36
CA VAL A 110 0.90 6.76 -5.43
C VAL A 110 1.75 6.81 -6.70
N GLU A 111 1.54 5.84 -7.58
CA GLU A 111 2.36 5.72 -8.79
C GLU A 111 1.92 6.69 -9.89
N SER A 112 0.62 6.88 -10.02
CA SER A 112 0.06 7.78 -11.03
C SER A 112 -1.39 8.10 -10.71
N ILE A 113 -1.91 9.12 -11.37
CA ILE A 113 -3.32 9.49 -11.31
C ILE A 113 -3.81 9.80 -12.72
N ASP A 114 -5.09 9.51 -12.97
CA ASP A 114 -5.79 9.97 -14.18
C ASP A 114 -6.62 11.18 -13.82
N VAL A 115 -6.49 12.24 -14.59
CA VAL A 115 -7.16 13.53 -14.31
C VAL A 115 -7.78 14.12 -15.56
N ILE A 116 -8.67 15.09 -15.36
CA ILE A 116 -9.18 15.97 -16.43
C ILE A 116 -9.17 17.42 -15.99
#